data_a722bea19c470bac511701405edae9d1
#
_entry.id   a722bea19c470bac511701405edae9d1
#
_cell.length_a   1.000
_cell.length_b   1.000
_cell.length_c   1.000
_cell.angle_alpha   90.00
_cell.angle_beta   90.00
_cell.angle_gamma   90.00
#
_symmetry.space_group_name_H-M   'P 1'
#
loop_
_entity.id
_entity.type
_entity.pdbx_description
1 polymer ?
#
loop_
_entity_poly.entity_id
_entity_poly.type
_entity_poly.pdbx_seq_one_letter_code
_entity_poly.pdbx_strand_id
1 'polypeptide(L)'
;MCIRDRPGEGEKEFEELCDFLREEKIERAGVFPFSPEEGTKAATMEHVPMEEAQRRTELLVDVQSDIIDEYNESVLGDVREVLCEGWSEEAQSFVGRSYAESVDIDGKIYFSANCDIMAGEFVNVRLTGTMDGELTGEAVE
;
A
#
# COMPACT_ATOMS: atom_id res chain seq x y z
N MET A 1 6.03 6.47 -4.12
CA MET A 1 6.85 5.60 -4.97
C MET A 1 8.31 5.86 -4.68
N CYS A 2 9.09 4.83 -4.48
CA CYS A 2 10.52 4.91 -4.22
C CYS A 2 11.28 4.04 -5.23
N ILE A 3 12.29 4.60 -5.91
CA ILE A 3 13.16 3.87 -6.83
C ILE A 3 14.45 3.58 -6.08
N ARG A 4 14.86 2.31 -5.99
CA ARG A 4 16.01 1.87 -5.23
C ARG A 4 17.24 1.63 -6.09
N ASP A 5 18.38 1.81 -5.45
CA ASP A 5 19.71 1.59 -6.03
C ASP A 5 19.96 2.38 -7.31
N ARG A 6 19.53 3.65 -7.29
CA ARG A 6 19.98 4.62 -8.27
C ARG A 6 21.52 4.72 -8.24
N PRO A 7 22.16 5.12 -9.34
CA PRO A 7 23.60 5.29 -9.35
C PRO A 7 24.10 6.14 -8.17
N GLY A 8 25.02 5.58 -7.37
CA GLY A 8 25.59 6.20 -6.17
C GLY A 8 24.86 5.90 -4.85
N GLU A 9 23.78 5.13 -4.86
CA GLU A 9 23.14 4.61 -3.63
C GLU A 9 23.88 3.39 -3.10
N GLY A 10 24.51 3.53 -1.93
CA GLY A 10 25.19 2.44 -1.22
C GLY A 10 24.37 1.86 -0.07
N GLU A 11 25.01 1.03 0.74
CA GLU A 11 24.38 0.42 1.92
C GLU A 11 23.93 1.46 2.95
N LYS A 12 24.69 2.51 3.13
CA LYS A 12 24.37 3.59 4.08
C LYS A 12 23.06 4.31 3.71
N GLU A 13 22.89 4.66 2.45
CA GLU A 13 21.67 5.31 1.95
C GLU A 13 20.48 4.38 2.03
N PHE A 14 20.70 3.07 1.87
CA PHE A 14 19.67 2.05 2.07
C PHE A 14 19.23 1.96 3.54
N GLU A 15 20.17 1.92 4.48
CA GLU A 15 19.89 1.89 5.92
C GLU A 15 19.14 3.15 6.36
N GLU A 16 19.59 4.34 5.90
CA GLU A 16 18.93 5.63 6.17
C GLU A 16 17.46 5.64 5.70
N LEU A 17 17.16 5.02 4.55
CA LEU A 17 15.78 4.91 4.07
C LEU A 17 14.95 3.95 4.90
N CYS A 18 15.51 2.81 5.31
CA CYS A 18 14.81 1.88 6.20
C CYS A 18 14.44 2.55 7.52
N ASP A 19 15.37 3.30 8.10
CA ASP A 19 15.14 4.05 9.33
C ASP A 19 14.10 5.15 9.15
N PHE A 20 14.18 5.89 8.06
CA PHE A 20 13.20 6.92 7.69
C PHE A 20 11.78 6.33 7.58
N LEU A 21 11.59 5.21 6.90
CA LEU A 21 10.27 4.57 6.77
C LEU A 21 9.73 4.13 8.13
N ARG A 22 10.59 3.60 9.01
CA ARG A 22 10.19 3.18 10.37
C ARG A 22 9.85 4.35 11.28
N GLU A 23 10.58 5.45 11.18
CA GLU A 23 10.36 6.66 11.99
C GLU A 23 9.11 7.42 11.56
N GLU A 24 8.97 7.66 10.26
CA GLU A 24 7.85 8.45 9.70
C GLU A 24 6.57 7.64 9.49
N LYS A 25 6.65 6.31 9.53
CA LYS A 25 5.51 5.38 9.39
C LYS A 25 4.60 5.73 8.22
N ILE A 26 5.22 5.88 7.04
CA ILE A 26 4.48 6.15 5.81
C ILE A 26 3.66 4.91 5.47
N GLU A 27 2.34 5.02 5.56
CA GLU A 27 1.41 3.89 5.47
C GLU A 27 1.42 3.22 4.09
N ARG A 28 1.64 4.00 3.05
CA ARG A 28 1.60 3.48 1.67
C ARG A 28 2.77 3.99 0.85
N ALA A 29 3.78 3.15 0.70
CA ALA A 29 4.94 3.41 -0.15
C ALA A 29 5.19 2.21 -1.08
N GLY A 30 5.25 2.47 -2.38
CA GLY A 30 5.69 1.50 -3.37
C GLY A 30 7.19 1.62 -3.61
N VAL A 31 7.89 0.51 -3.66
CA VAL A 31 9.34 0.44 -3.88
C VAL A 31 9.64 -0.38 -5.12
N PHE A 32 10.49 0.16 -5.98
CA PHE A 32 10.89 -0.50 -7.23
C PHE A 32 12.41 -0.45 -7.38
N PRO A 33 13.06 -1.51 -7.90
CA PRO A 33 14.47 -1.46 -8.25
C PRO A 33 14.67 -0.46 -9.41
N PHE A 34 15.82 0.22 -9.40
CA PHE A 34 16.15 1.16 -10.46
C PHE A 34 16.37 0.41 -11.78
N SER A 35 15.78 0.92 -12.85
CA SER A 35 16.00 0.46 -14.22
C SER A 35 16.60 1.61 -15.03
N PRO A 36 17.78 1.42 -15.63
CA PRO A 36 18.40 2.44 -16.45
C PRO A 36 17.63 2.67 -17.76
N GLU A 37 17.32 3.93 -18.04
CA GLU A 37 16.66 4.35 -19.27
C GLU A 37 17.69 4.85 -20.29
N GLU A 38 17.64 4.32 -21.50
CA GLU A 38 18.54 4.72 -22.58
C GLU A 38 18.44 6.24 -22.85
N GLY A 39 19.57 6.90 -23.10
CA GLY A 39 19.65 8.33 -23.35
C GLY A 39 19.65 9.21 -22.10
N THR A 40 19.58 8.64 -20.91
CA THR A 40 19.70 9.40 -19.65
C THR A 40 21.15 9.43 -19.13
N LYS A 41 21.49 10.45 -18.36
CA LYS A 41 22.80 10.52 -17.68
C LYS A 41 22.99 9.35 -16.72
N ALA A 42 21.93 8.91 -16.06
CA ALA A 42 21.97 7.81 -15.12
C ALA A 42 22.35 6.46 -15.81
N ALA A 43 21.96 6.25 -17.07
CA ALA A 43 22.31 5.06 -17.83
C ALA A 43 23.83 4.89 -18.07
N THR A 44 24.60 5.99 -18.02
CA THR A 44 26.05 6.00 -18.22
C THR A 44 26.86 5.91 -16.94
N MET A 45 26.20 5.89 -15.78
CA MET A 45 26.83 5.81 -14.47
C MET A 45 27.01 4.36 -14.03
N GLU A 46 27.86 4.13 -13.03
CA GLU A 46 28.01 2.82 -12.43
C GLU A 46 26.74 2.43 -11.66
N HIS A 47 26.23 1.24 -11.91
CA HIS A 47 24.98 0.75 -11.35
C HIS A 47 25.23 -0.29 -10.25
N VAL A 48 24.32 -0.34 -9.28
CA VAL A 48 24.25 -1.44 -8.33
C VAL A 48 23.80 -2.70 -9.07
N PRO A 49 24.39 -3.89 -8.78
CA PRO A 49 23.94 -5.14 -9.38
C PRO A 49 22.43 -5.36 -9.17
N MET A 50 21.74 -5.85 -10.19
CA MET A 50 20.27 -6.03 -10.14
C MET A 50 19.85 -6.97 -9.00
N GLU A 51 20.62 -8.01 -8.70
CA GLU A 51 20.35 -8.93 -7.60
C GLU A 51 20.34 -8.22 -6.25
N GLU A 52 21.27 -7.29 -6.04
CA GLU A 52 21.33 -6.48 -4.83
C GLU A 52 20.18 -5.47 -4.76
N ALA A 53 19.83 -4.84 -5.88
CA ALA A 53 18.68 -3.94 -5.96
C ALA A 53 17.38 -4.66 -5.65
N GLN A 54 17.19 -5.88 -6.14
CA GLN A 54 16.04 -6.72 -5.82
C GLN A 54 16.01 -7.11 -4.34
N ARG A 55 17.12 -7.57 -3.78
CA ARG A 55 17.22 -7.92 -2.35
C ARG A 55 16.84 -6.75 -1.45
N ARG A 56 17.35 -5.56 -1.74
CA ARG A 56 17.03 -4.34 -0.97
C ARG A 56 15.57 -3.93 -1.16
N THR A 57 15.03 -4.10 -2.34
CA THR A 57 13.60 -3.84 -2.60
C THR A 57 12.72 -4.78 -1.77
N GLU A 58 13.02 -6.06 -1.72
CA GLU A 58 12.29 -7.05 -0.91
C GLU A 58 12.32 -6.69 0.58
N LEU A 59 13.49 -6.33 1.12
CA LEU A 59 13.61 -5.91 2.51
C LEU A 59 12.78 -4.65 2.84
N LEU A 60 12.70 -3.70 1.91
CA LEU A 60 11.87 -2.51 2.09
C LEU A 60 10.37 -2.81 1.98
N VAL A 61 10.00 -3.76 1.14
CA VAL A 61 8.61 -4.25 1.05
C VAL A 61 8.20 -4.91 2.37
N ASP A 62 9.08 -5.71 2.99
CA ASP A 62 8.82 -6.30 4.31
C ASP A 62 8.64 -5.23 5.39
N VAL A 63 9.52 -4.22 5.44
CA VAL A 63 9.38 -3.07 6.36
C VAL A 63 8.06 -2.33 6.13
N GLN A 64 7.69 -2.13 4.87
CA GLN A 64 6.45 -1.45 4.50
C GLN A 64 5.21 -2.26 4.88
N SER A 65 5.28 -3.59 4.77
CA SER A 65 4.20 -4.49 5.18
C SER A 65 3.92 -4.38 6.68
N ASP A 66 4.96 -4.38 7.50
CA ASP A 66 4.82 -4.22 8.95
C ASP A 66 4.18 -2.86 9.32
N ILE A 67 4.56 -1.79 8.61
CA ILE A 67 3.99 -0.45 8.84
C ILE A 67 2.51 -0.40 8.45
N ILE A 68 2.12 -1.01 7.34
CA ILE A 68 0.74 -1.09 6.90
C ILE A 68 -0.12 -1.89 7.88
N ASP A 69 0.39 -3.00 8.40
CA ASP A 69 -0.33 -3.82 9.37
C ASP A 69 -0.56 -3.05 10.68
N GLU A 70 0.47 -2.36 11.18
CA GLU A 70 0.35 -1.50 12.36
C GLU A 70 -0.68 -0.35 12.14
N TYR A 71 -0.66 0.28 10.97
CA TYR A 71 -1.64 1.30 10.61
C TYR A 71 -3.06 0.73 10.55
N ASN A 72 -3.25 -0.39 9.87
CA ASN A 72 -4.55 -1.04 9.75
C ASN A 72 -5.13 -1.39 11.13
N GLU A 73 -4.32 -1.92 12.04
CA GLU A 73 -4.74 -2.18 13.41
C GLU A 73 -5.14 -0.90 14.15
N SER A 74 -4.42 0.19 13.92
CA SER A 74 -4.68 1.48 14.60
C SER A 74 -6.01 2.13 14.21
N VAL A 75 -6.54 1.82 13.05
CA VAL A 75 -7.80 2.39 12.53
C VAL A 75 -9.02 1.50 12.76
N LEU A 76 -8.86 0.35 13.41
CA LEU A 76 -9.99 -0.51 13.75
C LEU A 76 -10.94 0.18 14.72
N GLY A 77 -12.24 0.12 14.43
CA GLY A 77 -13.30 0.82 15.15
C GLY A 77 -13.68 2.18 14.57
N ASP A 78 -12.86 2.74 13.70
CA ASP A 78 -13.19 3.97 12.98
C ASP A 78 -14.33 3.75 12.00
N VAL A 79 -15.14 4.80 11.81
CA VAL A 79 -16.15 4.84 10.76
C VAL A 79 -15.63 5.72 9.64
N ARG A 80 -15.59 5.16 8.43
CA ARG A 80 -15.15 5.87 7.22
C ARG A 80 -16.24 5.88 6.17
N GLU A 81 -16.33 6.98 5.44
CA GLU A 81 -17.12 7.05 4.22
C GLU A 81 -16.37 6.29 3.11
N VAL A 82 -17.02 5.29 2.56
CA VAL A 82 -16.48 4.38 1.54
C VAL A 82 -17.30 4.50 0.27
N LEU A 83 -16.65 4.74 -0.84
CA LEU A 83 -17.25 4.63 -2.17
C LEU A 83 -17.34 3.15 -2.55
N CYS A 84 -18.55 2.62 -2.66
CA CYS A 84 -18.78 1.27 -3.11
C CYS A 84 -18.39 1.11 -4.59
N GLU A 85 -17.51 0.18 -4.90
CA GLU A 85 -17.10 -0.16 -6.27
C GLU A 85 -17.87 -1.37 -6.82
N GLY A 86 -18.57 -2.11 -5.97
CA GLY A 86 -19.43 -3.24 -6.33
C GLY A 86 -19.32 -4.42 -5.38
N TRP A 87 -19.77 -5.56 -5.86
CA TRP A 87 -19.74 -6.83 -5.14
C TRP A 87 -18.56 -7.68 -5.61
N SER A 88 -17.80 -8.22 -4.67
CA SER A 88 -16.73 -9.19 -4.93
C SER A 88 -17.26 -10.62 -4.70
N GLU A 89 -17.33 -11.40 -5.75
CA GLU A 89 -17.69 -12.83 -5.68
C GLU A 89 -16.65 -13.65 -4.89
N GLU A 90 -15.37 -13.27 -5.01
CA GLU A 90 -14.27 -13.94 -4.35
C GLU A 90 -14.29 -13.72 -2.84
N ALA A 91 -14.46 -12.48 -2.42
CA ALA A 91 -14.53 -12.12 -1.00
C ALA A 91 -15.93 -12.29 -0.39
N GLN A 92 -16.97 -12.58 -1.20
CA GLN A 92 -18.37 -12.66 -0.78
C GLN A 92 -18.81 -11.43 0.05
N SER A 93 -18.37 -10.25 -0.40
CA SER A 93 -18.61 -8.97 0.28
C SER A 93 -18.63 -7.81 -0.71
N PHE A 94 -19.16 -6.69 -0.30
CA PHE A 94 -18.98 -5.43 -1.04
C PHE A 94 -17.52 -5.01 -0.96
N VAL A 95 -17.05 -4.34 -1.99
CA VAL A 95 -15.72 -3.78 -2.08
C VAL A 95 -15.80 -2.28 -2.38
N GLY A 96 -14.94 -1.52 -1.75
CA GLY A 96 -14.86 -0.09 -1.97
C GLY A 96 -13.55 0.51 -1.50
N ARG A 97 -13.48 1.82 -1.52
CA ARG A 97 -12.32 2.60 -1.09
C ARG A 97 -12.75 3.85 -0.33
N SER A 98 -11.96 4.24 0.64
CA SER A 98 -12.13 5.51 1.34
C SER A 98 -11.25 6.61 0.73
N TYR A 99 -11.10 7.73 1.42
CA TYR A 99 -10.19 8.81 1.02
C TYR A 99 -8.70 8.38 1.03
N ALA A 100 -8.37 7.30 1.71
CA ALA A 100 -6.99 6.84 1.90
C ALA A 100 -6.51 5.88 0.80
N GLU A 101 -7.42 5.28 0.04
CA GLU A 101 -7.10 4.32 -1.01
C GLU A 101 -7.24 4.94 -2.41
N SER A 102 -6.23 4.73 -3.26
CA SER A 102 -6.29 5.09 -4.68
C SER A 102 -6.91 3.98 -5.52
N VAL A 103 -7.52 4.36 -6.63
CA VAL A 103 -8.15 3.41 -7.57
C VAL A 103 -7.10 2.44 -8.13
N ASP A 104 -7.36 1.15 -8.01
CA ASP A 104 -6.55 0.05 -8.59
C ASP A 104 -5.07 0.02 -8.20
N ILE A 105 -4.63 0.83 -7.23
CA ILE A 105 -3.23 0.94 -6.81
C ILE A 105 -3.05 0.52 -5.36
N ASP A 106 -3.85 1.09 -4.47
CA ASP A 106 -3.81 0.80 -3.04
C ASP A 106 -4.81 -0.31 -2.69
N GLY A 107 -4.74 -0.79 -1.44
CA GLY A 107 -5.66 -1.78 -0.91
C GLY A 107 -7.12 -1.35 -0.98
N LYS A 108 -8.00 -2.28 -0.71
CA LYS A 108 -9.44 -2.11 -0.74
C LYS A 108 -10.03 -2.28 0.65
N ILE A 109 -11.26 -1.80 0.81
CA ILE A 109 -12.05 -2.07 2.01
C ILE A 109 -13.15 -3.05 1.61
N TYR A 110 -13.14 -4.23 2.24
CA TYR A 110 -14.20 -5.21 2.09
C TYR A 110 -15.22 -5.03 3.21
N PHE A 111 -16.50 -4.95 2.89
CA PHE A 111 -17.51 -4.71 3.92
C PHE A 111 -18.81 -5.48 3.65
N SER A 112 -19.49 -5.82 4.73
CA SER A 112 -20.83 -6.40 4.70
C SER A 112 -21.88 -5.29 4.88
N ALA A 113 -23.05 -5.51 4.32
CA ALA A 113 -24.21 -4.63 4.49
C ALA A 113 -25.50 -5.46 4.57
N ASN A 114 -26.48 -4.94 5.28
CA ASN A 114 -27.81 -5.56 5.39
C ASN A 114 -28.77 -5.19 4.24
N CYS A 115 -28.30 -4.40 3.29
CA CYS A 115 -29.05 -3.96 2.12
C CYS A 115 -28.17 -4.02 0.87
N ASP A 116 -28.83 -4.04 -0.28
CA ASP A 116 -28.12 -3.93 -1.55
C ASP A 116 -27.59 -2.52 -1.74
N ILE A 117 -26.29 -2.45 -2.06
CA ILE A 117 -25.58 -1.20 -2.32
C ILE A 117 -25.08 -1.24 -3.77
N MET A 118 -25.35 -0.19 -4.52
CA MET A 118 -24.90 -0.09 -5.90
C MET A 118 -23.50 0.50 -6.00
N ALA A 119 -22.76 0.08 -7.03
CA ALA A 119 -21.50 0.72 -7.37
C ALA A 119 -21.69 2.21 -7.64
N GLY A 120 -20.84 3.05 -7.02
CA GLY A 120 -20.93 4.50 -7.06
C GLY A 120 -21.64 5.14 -5.85
N GLU A 121 -22.22 4.37 -4.95
CA GLU A 121 -22.82 4.87 -3.72
C GLU A 121 -21.77 5.04 -2.60
N PHE A 122 -21.93 6.09 -1.81
CA PHE A 122 -21.15 6.31 -0.60
C PHE A 122 -21.84 5.70 0.61
N VAL A 123 -21.09 4.97 1.39
CA VAL A 123 -21.60 4.23 2.57
C VAL A 123 -20.65 4.45 3.74
N ASN A 124 -21.20 4.68 4.92
CA ASN A 124 -20.40 4.68 6.14
C ASN A 124 -20.07 3.23 6.55
N VAL A 125 -18.82 2.93 6.68
CA VAL A 125 -18.32 1.61 7.06
C VAL A 125 -17.52 1.71 8.35
N ARG A 126 -17.91 0.93 9.36
CA ARG A 126 -17.09 0.73 10.55
C ARG A 126 -16.05 -0.34 10.28
N LEU A 127 -14.79 0.00 10.44
CA LEU A 127 -13.67 -0.94 10.26
C LEU A 127 -13.63 -1.90 11.45
N THR A 128 -13.69 -3.21 11.17
CA THR A 128 -13.78 -4.24 12.20
C THR A 128 -12.61 -5.21 12.20
N GLY A 129 -11.84 -5.27 11.14
CA GLY A 129 -10.70 -6.19 11.04
C GLY A 129 -9.84 -5.95 9.82
N THR A 130 -8.92 -6.86 9.62
CA THR A 130 -8.03 -6.91 8.46
C THR A 130 -8.05 -8.30 7.84
N MET A 131 -7.83 -8.38 6.55
CA MET A 131 -7.72 -9.63 5.81
C MET A 131 -6.69 -9.45 4.69
N ASP A 132 -5.61 -10.23 4.75
CA ASP A 132 -4.51 -10.18 3.75
C ASP A 132 -3.94 -8.75 3.52
N GLY A 133 -3.79 -7.96 4.60
CA GLY A 133 -3.29 -6.59 4.54
C GLY A 133 -4.34 -5.55 4.12
N GLU A 134 -5.57 -5.96 3.85
CA GLU A 134 -6.68 -5.08 3.50
C GLU A 134 -7.66 -4.92 4.68
N LEU A 135 -8.36 -3.79 4.72
CA LEU A 135 -9.32 -3.49 5.77
C LEU A 135 -10.66 -4.18 5.50
N THR A 136 -11.28 -4.65 6.58
CA THR A 136 -12.64 -5.21 6.53
C THR A 136 -13.55 -4.45 7.48
N GLY A 137 -14.85 -4.42 7.17
CA GLY A 137 -15.82 -3.68 7.98
C GLY A 137 -17.27 -4.04 7.74
N GLU A 138 -18.13 -3.27 8.38
CA GLU A 138 -19.58 -3.39 8.29
C GLU A 138 -20.19 -2.02 7.97
N ALA A 139 -21.12 -2.00 7.03
CA ALA A 139 -21.87 -0.79 6.75
C ALA A 139 -22.71 -0.39 7.97
N VAL A 140 -22.65 0.89 8.32
CA VAL A 140 -23.42 1.49 9.43
C VAL A 140 -24.29 2.61 8.89
N GLU A 141 -25.45 2.80 9.52
CA GLU A 141 -26.37 3.89 9.17
C GLU A 141 -25.84 5.26 9.61
#